data_4e3327278f2aadb74c9bfcc1ce3271af
#
_entry.id   4e3327278f2aadb74c9bfcc1ce3271af
#
_cell.length_a   1.000
_cell.length_b   1.000
_cell.length_c   1.000
_cell.angle_alpha   90.00
_cell.angle_beta   90.00
_cell.angle_gamma   90.00
#
_symmetry.space_group_name_H-M   'P 1'
#
loop_
_entity.id
_entity.type
_entity.pdbx_description
1 polymer ?
#
loop_
_entity_poly.entity_id
_entity_poly.type
_entity_poly.pdbx_seq_one_letter_code
_entity_poly.pdbx_strand_id
1 'polypeptide(L)'
;MGSDKIHHHHHHMPKVTVSIKVVPAVEDGRLHEVIDRAIEKISSWGMKYEVGPSNTTVEGEFEEIMDRVKELARYLEQFAKRFVLQLDIDYKAGGITIEEKVSKYR
;
A
#
# COMPACT_ATOMS: atom_id res chain seq x y z
N MET A 1 -24.92 -7.95 21.19
CA MET A 1 -24.59 -7.53 20.94
C MET A 1 -24.40 -6.86 20.81
N GLY A 2 -24.36 -6.81 20.74
CA GLY A 2 -23.73 -6.23 20.46
C GLY A 2 -23.70 -5.58 20.21
N SER A 3 -23.84 -5.54 20.20
CA SER A 3 -23.50 -4.80 19.91
C SER A 3 -23.19 -4.25 19.97
N ASP A 4 -22.76 -4.14 20.12
CA ASP A 4 -22.10 -3.57 20.11
C ASP A 4 -21.63 -3.70 19.79
N LYS A 5 -21.64 -4.16 19.79
CA LYS A 5 -20.84 -4.30 19.25
C LYS A 5 -20.77 -3.90 18.37
N ILE A 6 -20.94 -3.65 18.05
CA ILE A 6 -20.64 -3.33 17.19
C ILE A 6 -20.48 -2.32 16.91
N HIS A 7 -20.24 -1.74 17.16
CA HIS A 7 -19.84 -0.89 16.94
C HIS A 7 -18.98 -0.54 17.18
N HIS A 8 -18.57 -0.80 17.51
CA HIS A 8 -17.51 -0.51 17.81
C HIS A 8 -16.45 -1.02 17.24
N HIS A 9 -16.53 -1.64 16.67
CA HIS A 9 -15.41 -2.15 16.17
C HIS A 9 -14.71 -1.40 15.14
N HIS A 10 -15.17 -0.28 14.72
CA HIS A 10 -14.35 0.49 13.88
C HIS A 10 -13.11 0.94 14.52
N HIS A 11 -13.07 1.06 15.83
CA HIS A 11 -11.81 1.42 16.37
C HIS A 11 -10.87 0.26 16.44
N HIS A 12 -11.28 -0.87 15.90
CA HIS A 12 -10.35 -1.97 15.74
C HIS A 12 -9.79 -2.03 14.35
N MET A 13 -9.94 -0.96 13.58
CA MET A 13 -9.42 -0.89 12.23
C MET A 13 -8.34 0.19 12.21
N PRO A 14 -7.15 -0.14 12.69
CA PRO A 14 -6.12 0.87 12.83
C PRO A 14 -5.60 1.35 11.48
N LYS A 15 -5.19 2.60 11.45
CA LYS A 15 -4.48 3.12 10.31
C LYS A 15 -3.05 2.64 10.37
N VAL A 16 -2.53 2.27 9.22
CA VAL A 16 -1.15 1.82 9.11
C VAL A 16 -0.52 2.53 7.93
N THR A 17 0.80 2.43 7.82
CA THR A 17 1.48 2.82 6.60
C THR A 17 2.08 1.58 5.99
N VAL A 18 1.96 1.47 4.68
CA VAL A 18 2.50 0.32 3.95
C VAL A 18 3.37 0.85 2.82
N SER A 19 4.64 0.46 2.83
CA SER A 19 5.55 0.78 1.74
C SER A 19 5.49 -0.36 0.75
N ILE A 20 5.18 -0.04 -0.49
CA ILE A 20 5.00 -1.04 -1.54
C ILE A 20 6.11 -0.88 -2.56
N LYS A 21 6.84 -1.95 -2.79
CA LYS A 21 7.88 -1.99 -3.80
C LYS A 21 7.53 -3.08 -4.81
N VAL A 22 7.51 -2.71 -6.09
CA VAL A 22 7.20 -3.64 -7.16
C VAL A 22 8.50 -3.98 -7.87
N VAL A 23 8.81 -5.28 -7.96
CA VAL A 23 10.00 -5.75 -8.65
C VAL A 23 9.54 -6.68 -9.77
N PRO A 24 9.29 -6.15 -10.96
CA PRO A 24 8.80 -6.99 -12.05
C PRO A 24 9.93 -7.72 -12.75
N ALA A 25 9.66 -8.93 -13.18
CA ALA A 25 10.61 -9.72 -13.95
C ALA A 25 10.33 -9.49 -15.43
N VAL A 26 10.79 -8.34 -15.92
CA VAL A 26 10.58 -7.94 -17.31
C VAL A 26 11.90 -7.43 -17.87
N GLU A 27 11.93 -7.26 -19.19
CA GLU A 27 13.10 -6.70 -19.84
C GLU A 27 13.32 -5.27 -19.35
N ASP A 28 14.59 -4.85 -19.32
CA ASP A 28 14.95 -3.53 -18.81
C ASP A 28 14.13 -2.40 -19.42
N GLY A 29 13.86 -2.49 -20.70
CA GLY A 29 13.11 -1.44 -21.38
C GLY A 29 11.66 -1.32 -20.93
N ARG A 30 11.15 -2.32 -20.21
CA ARG A 30 9.77 -2.31 -19.75
C ARG A 30 9.66 -2.08 -18.25
N LEU A 31 10.78 -2.02 -17.56
CA LEU A 31 10.77 -1.90 -16.11
C LEU A 31 10.03 -0.67 -15.63
N HIS A 32 10.36 0.47 -16.19
CA HIS A 32 9.72 1.72 -15.78
C HIS A 32 8.23 1.74 -16.12
N GLU A 33 7.87 1.12 -17.22
CA GLU A 33 6.46 1.06 -17.63
C GLU A 33 5.64 0.34 -16.56
N VAL A 34 6.12 -0.81 -16.10
CA VAL A 34 5.37 -1.58 -15.12
C VAL A 34 5.31 -0.84 -13.79
N ILE A 35 6.42 -0.22 -13.39
CA ILE A 35 6.45 0.55 -12.14
C ILE A 35 5.50 1.74 -12.23
N ASP A 36 5.48 2.43 -13.36
CA ASP A 36 4.57 3.57 -13.53
C ASP A 36 3.11 3.13 -13.45
N ARG A 37 2.79 1.97 -14.01
CA ARG A 37 1.43 1.44 -13.92
C ARG A 37 1.05 1.16 -12.47
N ALA A 38 2.01 0.63 -11.69
CA ALA A 38 1.76 0.36 -10.29
C ALA A 38 1.48 1.67 -9.53
N ILE A 39 2.28 2.69 -9.78
CA ILE A 39 2.11 3.97 -9.12
C ILE A 39 0.77 4.61 -9.50
N GLU A 40 0.40 4.54 -10.77
CA GLU A 40 -0.89 5.06 -11.21
C GLU A 40 -2.04 4.36 -10.49
N LYS A 41 -1.94 3.04 -10.38
CA LYS A 41 -2.99 2.27 -9.71
C LYS A 41 -3.10 2.66 -8.24
N ILE A 42 -1.97 2.78 -7.58
CA ILE A 42 -1.94 3.16 -6.17
C ILE A 42 -2.53 4.56 -5.98
N SER A 43 -2.20 5.47 -6.86
CA SER A 43 -2.73 6.84 -6.75
C SER A 43 -4.23 6.89 -6.93
N SER A 44 -4.81 5.90 -7.60
CA SER A 44 -6.25 5.87 -7.84
C SER A 44 -7.04 5.36 -6.63
N TRP A 45 -6.35 4.90 -5.59
CA TRP A 45 -7.02 4.32 -4.42
C TRP A 45 -7.74 5.35 -3.55
N GLY A 46 -7.40 6.63 -3.70
CA GLY A 46 -8.01 7.66 -2.88
C GLY A 46 -7.42 7.75 -1.49
N MET A 47 -6.32 7.07 -1.25
CA MET A 47 -5.61 7.13 0.04
C MET A 47 -4.46 8.11 -0.05
N LYS A 48 -4.02 8.60 1.11
CA LYS A 48 -2.82 9.42 1.14
C LYS A 48 -1.63 8.54 0.75
N TYR A 49 -0.79 9.05 -0.13
CA TYR A 49 0.37 8.28 -0.55
C TYR A 49 1.55 9.21 -0.84
N GLU A 50 2.73 8.62 -0.84
CA GLU A 50 3.95 9.35 -1.13
C GLU A 50 4.86 8.44 -1.95
N VAL A 51 5.30 8.95 -3.10
CA VAL A 51 6.19 8.19 -3.97
C VAL A 51 7.63 8.48 -3.57
N GLY A 52 8.34 7.42 -3.20
CA GLY A 52 9.75 7.53 -2.87
C GLY A 52 10.60 7.05 -4.02
N PRO A 53 11.92 7.08 -3.84
CA PRO A 53 12.83 6.68 -4.92
C PRO A 53 12.75 5.20 -5.29
N SER A 54 12.37 4.33 -4.36
CA SER A 54 12.31 2.90 -4.67
C SER A 54 11.01 2.25 -4.24
N ASN A 55 10.12 2.98 -3.60
CA ASN A 55 8.83 2.41 -3.18
C ASN A 55 7.80 3.52 -3.06
N THR A 56 6.55 3.12 -2.88
CA THR A 56 5.45 4.04 -2.66
C THR A 56 4.80 3.70 -1.33
N THR A 57 4.67 4.69 -0.47
CA THR A 57 4.08 4.49 0.85
C THR A 57 2.66 4.99 0.85
N VAL A 58 1.74 4.18 1.35
CA VAL A 58 0.34 4.58 1.47
C VAL A 58 -0.08 4.55 2.92
N GLU A 59 -1.04 5.39 3.25
CA GLU A 59 -1.60 5.47 4.59
C GLU A 59 -3.08 5.18 4.51
N GLY A 60 -3.56 4.28 5.37
CA GLY A 60 -4.97 3.94 5.38
C GLY A 60 -5.25 2.83 6.36
N GLU A 61 -6.48 2.33 6.32
CA GLU A 61 -6.87 1.22 7.17
C GLU A 61 -6.23 -0.07 6.66
N PHE A 62 -5.77 -0.87 7.59
CA PHE A 62 -5.01 -2.07 7.27
C PHE A 62 -5.77 -3.01 6.32
N GLU A 63 -7.02 -3.31 6.67
CA GLU A 63 -7.80 -4.23 5.84
C GLU A 63 -8.02 -3.69 4.45
N GLU A 64 -8.30 -2.41 4.35
CA GLU A 64 -8.55 -1.79 3.07
C GLU A 64 -7.29 -1.81 2.20
N ILE A 65 -6.14 -1.51 2.79
CA ILE A 65 -4.90 -1.53 2.04
C ILE A 65 -4.61 -2.94 1.52
N MET A 66 -4.85 -3.95 2.35
CA MET A 66 -4.61 -5.33 1.92
C MET A 66 -5.50 -5.70 0.74
N ASP A 67 -6.77 -5.29 0.76
CA ASP A 67 -7.65 -5.54 -0.36
C ASP A 67 -7.17 -4.84 -1.62
N ARG A 68 -6.68 -3.62 -1.48
CA ARG A 68 -6.16 -2.87 -2.62
C ARG A 68 -4.89 -3.51 -3.17
N VAL A 69 -4.05 -4.06 -2.31
CA VAL A 69 -2.85 -4.75 -2.76
C VAL A 69 -3.21 -5.97 -3.60
N LYS A 70 -4.28 -6.68 -3.22
CA LYS A 70 -4.74 -7.81 -4.03
C LYS A 70 -5.16 -7.33 -5.42
N GLU A 71 -5.88 -6.21 -5.49
CA GLU A 71 -6.26 -5.65 -6.78
C GLU A 71 -5.05 -5.24 -7.58
N LEU A 72 -4.05 -4.66 -6.91
CA LEU A 72 -2.84 -4.26 -7.60
C LEU A 72 -2.15 -5.45 -8.25
N ALA A 73 -2.06 -6.56 -7.53
CA ALA A 73 -1.44 -7.75 -8.08
C ALA A 73 -2.15 -8.22 -9.35
N ARG A 74 -3.47 -8.26 -9.30
CA ARG A 74 -4.25 -8.67 -10.47
C ARG A 74 -4.09 -7.71 -11.64
N TYR A 75 -4.03 -6.43 -11.33
CA TYR A 75 -3.84 -5.41 -12.35
C TYR A 75 -2.48 -5.57 -13.04
N LEU A 76 -1.45 -5.83 -12.25
CA LEU A 76 -0.09 -5.93 -12.78
C LEU A 76 0.12 -7.18 -13.62
N GLU A 77 -0.72 -8.19 -13.46
CA GLU A 77 -0.63 -9.40 -14.31
C GLU A 77 -0.75 -9.06 -15.78
N GLN A 78 -1.40 -7.96 -16.12
CA GLN A 78 -1.56 -7.55 -17.51
C GLN A 78 -0.24 -7.10 -18.13
N PHE A 79 0.71 -6.72 -17.31
CA PHE A 79 1.95 -6.11 -17.79
C PHE A 79 3.18 -6.96 -17.51
N ALA A 80 3.12 -7.85 -16.54
CA ALA A 80 4.25 -8.69 -16.19
C ALA A 80 3.74 -10.02 -15.70
N LYS A 81 4.27 -11.12 -16.26
CA LYS A 81 3.85 -12.45 -15.88
C LYS A 81 4.39 -12.85 -14.51
N ARG A 82 5.49 -12.24 -14.10
CA ARG A 82 6.08 -12.50 -12.80
C ARG A 82 6.59 -11.19 -12.20
N PHE A 83 6.29 -11.00 -10.93
CA PHE A 83 6.79 -9.84 -10.21
C PHE A 83 6.76 -10.16 -8.73
N VAL A 84 7.56 -9.42 -7.97
CA VAL A 84 7.57 -9.52 -6.52
C VAL A 84 6.98 -8.24 -5.97
N LEU A 85 6.03 -8.37 -5.05
CA LEU A 85 5.51 -7.24 -4.30
C LEU A 85 6.10 -7.33 -2.90
N GLN A 86 6.91 -6.34 -2.54
CA GLN A 86 7.46 -6.26 -1.19
C GLN A 86 6.66 -5.25 -0.42
N LEU A 87 6.15 -5.66 0.73
CA LEU A 87 5.34 -4.80 1.57
C LEU A 87 6.03 -4.64 2.92
N ASP A 88 6.23 -3.40 3.31
CA ASP A 88 6.70 -3.10 4.66
C ASP A 88 5.54 -2.44 5.38
N ILE A 89 4.94 -3.15 6.29
CA ILE A 89 3.77 -2.68 7.02
C ILE A 89 4.21 -2.14 8.37
N ASP A 90 3.99 -0.85 8.56
CA ASP A 90 4.28 -0.21 9.84
C ASP A 90 2.97 -0.15 10.61
N TYR A 91 2.83 -1.08 11.54
CA TYR A 91 1.60 -1.27 12.29
C TYR A 91 1.84 -0.81 13.72
N LYS A 92 1.12 0.22 14.12
CA LYS A 92 1.21 0.72 15.48
C LYS A 92 -0.18 0.71 16.08
N ALA A 93 -0.32 0.11 17.25
CA ALA A 93 -1.60 0.11 17.94
C ALA A 93 -1.99 1.57 18.16
N GLY A 94 -3.18 1.96 17.69
CA GLY A 94 -3.57 3.37 17.73
C GLY A 94 -3.30 4.10 16.44
N GLY A 95 -2.57 3.48 15.51
CA GLY A 95 -2.34 4.05 14.18
C GLY A 95 -1.04 4.81 14.05
N ILE A 96 -0.60 4.98 12.82
CA ILE A 96 0.60 5.75 12.48
C ILE A 96 0.37 6.42 11.14
N THR A 97 0.90 7.63 10.97
CA THR A 97 0.74 8.39 9.74
C THR A 97 2.07 8.51 9.03
N ILE A 98 1.99 8.91 7.74
CA ILE A 98 3.19 9.15 6.96
C ILE A 98 4.01 10.26 7.58
N GLU A 99 3.36 11.32 8.06
CA GLU A 99 4.07 12.42 8.69
C GLU A 99 4.87 11.97 9.92
N GLU A 100 4.26 11.14 10.75
CA GLU A 100 4.97 10.64 11.92
C GLU A 100 6.16 9.80 11.53
N LYS A 101 5.97 8.95 10.54
CA LYS A 101 7.03 8.06 10.10
C LYS A 101 8.20 8.83 9.50
N VAL A 102 7.91 9.84 8.69
CA VAL A 102 8.95 10.65 8.06
C VAL A 102 9.66 11.53 9.06
N SER A 103 8.92 12.18 9.95
CA SER A 103 9.53 13.10 10.90
C SER A 103 10.46 12.39 11.85
N LYS A 104 10.22 11.10 12.09
CA LYS A 104 11.10 10.32 12.95
C LYS A 104 12.52 10.23 12.41
N TYR A 105 12.70 10.32 11.11
CA TYR A 105 13.99 10.17 10.47
C TYR A 105 14.56 11.48 9.96
N ARG A 106 13.99 12.59 10.38
CA ARG A 106 14.48 13.91 10.05
C ARG A 106 15.08 14.55 11.29
#